data_e049e05f76aafc8560f11bf9e7cacb48
#
_entry.id   e049e05f76aafc8560f11bf9e7cacb48
#
_cell.length_a   1.000
_cell.length_b   1.000
_cell.length_c   1.000
_cell.angle_alpha   90.00
_cell.angle_beta   90.00
_cell.angle_gamma   90.00
#
_symmetry.space_group_name_H-M   'P 1'
#
loop_
_entity.id
_entity.type
_entity.pdbx_description
1 polymer ?
#
loop_
_entity_poly.entity_id
_entity_poly.type
_entity_poly.pdbx_seq_one_letter_code
_entity_poly.pdbx_strand_id
1 'polypeptide(L)'
;LGDVYKRQRFLGFNMAARSNTPNHETAEKLAARFASMGVNVIRLHAADAPIGEEPCTWSSCKEAPLLDYERGNSLEFNKAGLDRFDYFVAKLKEKGIYLHIDLLVARAFNKEDGIEYSDRVDSCTKCFPMINERLIELQKDYARKLLLHVNPYTGLALADDPAVITVQINNEESAIKGTAELEHVEHMKPYRQEVQRKFNHFLLMKYDTREKLKEAWTFDGVSALQEDENPEDCSVRITEGDFVQPVNDPMGSWEGMNSPARYADYMEFGIFINREFYQMMKNYLHSIGVKVPINTSNLLGGAADVYGHSDADVMENNSYFNHPLLLPDMNNTYLSLIHI
;
A
#
# COMPACT_ATOMS: atom_id res chain seq x y z
N LEU A 1 19.00 -20.64 -3.56
CA LEU A 1 18.59 -20.38 -2.20
C LEU A 1 19.46 -21.25 -1.31
N GLY A 2 20.17 -20.58 -0.40
CA GLY A 2 21.18 -21.25 0.42
C GLY A 2 20.63 -22.39 1.27
N ASP A 3 21.55 -23.13 1.88
CA ASP A 3 21.30 -24.21 2.80
C ASP A 3 20.12 -23.88 3.72
N VAL A 4 19.02 -24.62 3.63
CA VAL A 4 17.77 -24.44 4.40
C VAL A 4 17.99 -24.37 5.93
N TYR A 5 19.17 -24.74 6.38
CA TYR A 5 19.57 -24.70 7.78
C TYR A 5 20.38 -23.45 8.16
N LYS A 6 20.71 -22.55 7.21
CA LYS A 6 21.43 -21.32 7.50
C LYS A 6 20.48 -20.12 7.51
N ARG A 7 20.42 -19.45 8.67
CA ARG A 7 19.68 -18.18 8.80
C ARG A 7 20.25 -17.17 7.82
N GLN A 8 19.42 -16.69 6.90
CA GLN A 8 19.75 -15.59 6.00
C GLN A 8 19.59 -14.26 6.76
N ARG A 9 20.48 -13.33 6.48
CA ARG A 9 20.41 -11.96 6.97
C ARG A 9 20.58 -11.00 5.81
N PHE A 10 19.70 -10.01 5.77
CA PHE A 10 19.75 -8.98 4.74
C PHE A 10 20.15 -7.64 5.36
N LEU A 11 21.05 -6.94 4.67
CA LEU A 11 21.34 -5.53 4.85
C LEU A 11 20.82 -4.81 3.62
N GLY A 12 19.76 -4.00 3.78
CA GLY A 12 19.05 -3.40 2.67
C GLY A 12 19.04 -1.89 2.66
N PHE A 13 18.74 -1.35 1.49
CA PHE A 13 18.42 0.07 1.30
C PHE A 13 17.15 0.21 0.46
N ASN A 14 16.37 1.27 0.73
CA ASN A 14 15.30 1.69 -0.14
C ASN A 14 15.85 2.57 -1.25
N MET A 15 15.50 2.23 -2.50
CA MET A 15 15.60 3.13 -3.63
C MET A 15 14.19 3.66 -3.89
N ALA A 16 13.97 4.96 -3.66
CA ALA A 16 12.63 5.53 -3.74
C ALA A 16 12.41 6.31 -5.04
N ALA A 17 11.18 6.20 -5.57
CA ALA A 17 10.73 6.91 -6.76
C ALA A 17 11.72 6.78 -7.93
N ARG A 18 12.26 7.89 -8.42
CA ARG A 18 13.16 7.90 -9.58
C ARG A 18 14.56 7.38 -9.33
N SER A 19 14.95 7.19 -8.06
CA SER A 19 16.17 6.47 -7.78
C SER A 19 16.13 5.03 -8.31
N ASN A 20 14.93 4.51 -8.61
CA ASN A 20 14.74 3.20 -9.25
C ASN A 20 15.08 3.20 -10.76
N THR A 21 15.18 4.37 -11.38
CA THR A 21 15.47 4.53 -12.81
C THR A 21 16.71 5.41 -13.04
N PRO A 22 17.86 5.12 -12.40
CA PRO A 22 19.08 5.89 -12.63
C PRO A 22 19.58 5.70 -14.07
N ASN A 23 20.31 6.68 -14.62
CA ASN A 23 20.96 6.42 -15.89
C ASN A 23 22.01 5.30 -15.76
N HIS A 24 22.43 4.69 -16.88
CA HIS A 24 23.27 3.51 -16.89
C HIS A 24 24.58 3.68 -16.10
N GLU A 25 25.26 4.82 -16.28
CA GLU A 25 26.51 5.13 -15.55
C GLU A 25 26.27 5.19 -14.04
N THR A 26 25.19 5.84 -13.61
CA THR A 26 24.80 5.93 -12.19
C THR A 26 24.40 4.57 -11.64
N ALA A 27 23.69 3.74 -12.42
CA ALA A 27 23.30 2.38 -12.03
C ALA A 27 24.51 1.50 -11.71
N GLU A 28 25.55 1.54 -12.55
CA GLU A 28 26.81 0.81 -12.30
C GLU A 28 27.50 1.27 -11.02
N LYS A 29 27.61 2.59 -10.82
CA LYS A 29 28.22 3.19 -9.62
C LYS A 29 27.47 2.83 -8.35
N LEU A 30 26.12 2.89 -8.40
CA LEU A 30 25.27 2.54 -7.25
C LEU A 30 25.40 1.06 -6.90
N ALA A 31 25.28 0.16 -7.87
CA ALA A 31 25.41 -1.28 -7.64
C ALA A 31 26.79 -1.63 -7.05
N ALA A 32 27.87 -1.05 -7.59
CA ALA A 32 29.22 -1.24 -7.07
C ALA A 32 29.35 -0.69 -5.63
N ARG A 33 28.78 0.49 -5.37
CA ARG A 33 28.79 1.12 -4.03
C ARG A 33 28.05 0.27 -3.00
N PHE A 34 26.84 -0.18 -3.32
CA PHE A 34 26.06 -1.05 -2.44
C PHE A 34 26.81 -2.35 -2.11
N ALA A 35 27.36 -3.01 -3.11
CA ALA A 35 28.15 -4.22 -2.91
C ALA A 35 29.37 -3.95 -1.98
N SER A 36 30.08 -2.83 -2.17
CA SER A 36 31.21 -2.46 -1.31
C SER A 36 30.84 -2.18 0.14
N MET A 37 29.58 -1.81 0.40
CA MET A 37 29.04 -1.60 1.75
C MET A 37 28.48 -2.88 2.38
N GLY A 38 28.50 -4.01 1.68
CA GLY A 38 27.93 -5.26 2.14
C GLY A 38 26.40 -5.33 2.01
N VAL A 39 25.79 -4.40 1.27
CA VAL A 39 24.36 -4.43 0.96
C VAL A 39 24.05 -5.63 0.08
N ASN A 40 23.05 -6.42 0.46
CA ASN A 40 22.67 -7.63 -0.26
C ASN A 40 21.19 -7.68 -0.64
N VAL A 41 20.41 -6.63 -0.33
CA VAL A 41 19.05 -6.44 -0.82
C VAL A 41 18.76 -4.96 -1.10
N ILE A 42 18.06 -4.68 -2.18
CA ILE A 42 17.52 -3.36 -2.50
C ILE A 42 16.00 -3.47 -2.61
N ARG A 43 15.29 -2.62 -1.87
CA ARG A 43 13.87 -2.42 -2.02
C ARG A 43 13.61 -1.36 -3.08
N LEU A 44 12.93 -1.75 -4.16
CA LEU A 44 12.53 -0.86 -5.26
C LEU A 44 11.19 -0.23 -4.91
N HIS A 45 11.27 0.86 -4.14
CA HIS A 45 10.14 1.54 -3.51
C HIS A 45 9.61 2.68 -4.37
N ALA A 46 8.28 2.84 -4.46
CA ALA A 46 7.63 3.93 -5.19
C ALA A 46 8.11 4.07 -6.65
N ALA A 47 8.43 2.98 -7.32
CA ALA A 47 8.77 3.01 -8.74
C ALA A 47 7.59 3.48 -9.62
N ASP A 48 6.38 3.38 -9.10
CA ASP A 48 5.11 3.81 -9.67
C ASP A 48 4.82 5.32 -9.52
N ALA A 49 5.71 6.09 -8.86
CA ALA A 49 5.48 7.50 -8.57
C ALA A 49 5.37 8.37 -9.84
N PRO A 50 4.40 9.32 -9.89
CA PRO A 50 4.29 10.29 -10.97
C PRO A 50 5.46 11.28 -10.97
N ILE A 51 5.59 12.05 -12.06
CA ILE A 51 6.47 13.22 -12.12
C ILE A 51 5.86 14.30 -11.25
N GLY A 52 6.61 14.76 -10.24
CA GLY A 52 6.05 15.63 -9.23
C GLY A 52 5.61 16.99 -9.69
N GLU A 53 4.38 17.26 -9.33
CA GLU A 53 3.92 18.56 -8.88
C GLU A 53 3.52 18.37 -7.42
N GLU A 54 3.95 19.33 -6.57
CA GLU A 54 3.71 19.32 -5.11
C GLU A 54 2.34 18.71 -4.71
N PRO A 55 2.23 17.98 -3.57
CA PRO A 55 3.11 18.07 -2.40
C PRO A 55 3.93 16.80 -2.07
N CYS A 56 4.11 15.87 -2.99
CA CYS A 56 4.98 14.73 -2.74
C CYS A 56 6.43 15.12 -3.02
N THR A 57 7.18 15.51 -1.99
CA THR A 57 8.60 15.92 -2.01
C THR A 57 9.58 14.86 -2.54
N TRP A 58 9.08 13.67 -2.87
CA TRP A 58 9.84 12.51 -3.35
C TRP A 58 10.17 12.56 -4.85
N SER A 59 9.59 13.49 -5.62
CA SER A 59 9.57 13.44 -7.07
C SER A 59 10.25 14.63 -7.77
N SER A 60 11.20 15.31 -7.14
CA SER A 60 11.84 16.52 -7.69
C SER A 60 12.76 16.33 -8.90
N CYS A 61 12.95 15.11 -9.39
CA CYS A 61 13.76 14.86 -10.59
C CYS A 61 12.90 14.74 -11.85
N LYS A 62 13.25 15.47 -12.90
CA LYS A 62 12.55 15.50 -14.19
C LYS A 62 12.92 14.33 -15.13
N GLU A 63 13.66 13.32 -14.64
CA GLU A 63 14.17 12.26 -15.50
C GLU A 63 13.29 11.01 -15.48
N ALA A 64 12.99 10.48 -16.62
CA ALA A 64 12.31 9.21 -16.96
C ALA A 64 11.65 8.42 -15.79
N PRO A 65 10.39 8.68 -15.43
CA PRO A 65 9.63 7.85 -14.49
C PRO A 65 9.44 6.45 -15.08
N LEU A 66 9.12 5.46 -14.23
CA LEU A 66 8.81 4.11 -14.75
C LEU A 66 7.48 4.10 -15.51
N LEU A 67 6.44 4.80 -15.02
CA LEU A 67 5.17 4.93 -15.71
C LEU A 67 5.13 6.20 -16.58
N ASP A 68 4.45 6.10 -17.73
CA ASP A 68 4.23 7.22 -18.65
C ASP A 68 2.96 8.00 -18.28
N TYR A 69 3.13 9.07 -17.52
CA TYR A 69 2.04 9.97 -17.14
C TYR A 69 1.76 11.08 -18.16
N GLU A 70 2.55 11.23 -19.23
CA GLU A 70 2.40 12.30 -20.22
C GLU A 70 1.06 12.22 -20.97
N ARG A 71 0.47 11.02 -21.02
CA ARG A 71 -0.83 10.78 -21.66
C ARG A 71 -2.02 11.05 -20.74
N GLY A 72 -1.82 11.55 -19.55
CA GLY A 72 -2.86 11.78 -18.56
C GLY A 72 -3.38 10.50 -17.89
N ASN A 73 -2.70 9.36 -18.07
CA ASN A 73 -3.00 8.09 -17.42
C ASN A 73 -1.72 7.41 -16.91
N SER A 74 -1.87 6.30 -16.21
CA SER A 74 -0.79 5.51 -15.62
C SER A 74 -0.74 4.07 -16.17
N LEU A 75 -1.21 3.86 -17.42
CA LEU A 75 -1.42 2.52 -17.97
C LEU A 75 -0.16 1.92 -18.59
N GLU A 76 0.76 2.74 -19.10
CA GLU A 76 1.91 2.26 -19.88
C GLU A 76 3.22 2.66 -19.20
N PHE A 77 4.26 1.88 -19.47
CA PHE A 77 5.62 2.22 -19.05
C PHE A 77 6.23 3.30 -19.95
N ASN A 78 6.95 4.22 -19.33
CA ASN A 78 7.86 5.11 -20.04
C ASN A 78 9.05 4.29 -20.57
N LYS A 79 9.28 4.31 -21.87
CA LYS A 79 10.31 3.48 -22.50
C LYS A 79 11.72 3.72 -21.94
N ALA A 80 12.09 4.99 -21.72
CA ALA A 80 13.39 5.33 -21.17
C ALA A 80 13.49 4.96 -19.67
N GLY A 81 12.37 5.13 -18.91
CA GLY A 81 12.28 4.71 -17.53
C GLY A 81 12.39 3.21 -17.36
N LEU A 82 11.71 2.45 -18.22
CA LEU A 82 11.75 0.99 -18.20
C LEU A 82 13.15 0.46 -18.56
N ASP A 83 13.80 1.00 -19.60
CA ASP A 83 15.17 0.64 -19.97
C ASP A 83 16.15 0.86 -18.79
N ARG A 84 16.06 2.01 -18.13
CA ARG A 84 16.90 2.34 -16.96
C ARG A 84 16.62 1.43 -15.76
N PHE A 85 15.35 1.14 -15.50
CA PHE A 85 14.94 0.21 -14.44
C PHE A 85 15.52 -1.20 -14.71
N ASP A 86 15.35 -1.71 -15.91
CA ASP A 86 15.86 -3.01 -16.32
C ASP A 86 17.38 -3.10 -16.20
N TYR A 87 18.08 -2.06 -16.66
CA TYR A 87 19.53 -2.00 -16.55
C TYR A 87 19.99 -1.97 -15.09
N PHE A 88 19.32 -1.18 -14.25
CA PHE A 88 19.64 -1.11 -12.82
C PHE A 88 19.43 -2.46 -12.12
N VAL A 89 18.30 -3.12 -12.38
CA VAL A 89 18.02 -4.50 -11.90
C VAL A 89 19.15 -5.45 -12.31
N ALA A 90 19.56 -5.41 -13.57
CA ALA A 90 20.66 -6.26 -14.06
C ALA A 90 21.98 -5.99 -13.32
N LYS A 91 22.33 -4.71 -13.08
CA LYS A 91 23.56 -4.35 -12.37
C LYS A 91 23.54 -4.72 -10.89
N LEU A 92 22.40 -4.62 -10.21
CA LEU A 92 22.24 -5.11 -8.85
C LEU A 92 22.45 -6.63 -8.79
N LYS A 93 21.82 -7.35 -9.72
CA LYS A 93 21.94 -8.81 -9.83
C LYS A 93 23.35 -9.27 -10.12
N GLU A 94 24.10 -8.60 -11.03
CA GLU A 94 25.52 -8.85 -11.29
C GLU A 94 26.41 -8.75 -10.04
N LYS A 95 26.00 -7.94 -9.07
CA LYS A 95 26.68 -7.78 -7.77
C LYS A 95 26.18 -8.73 -6.69
N GLY A 96 25.27 -9.65 -7.01
CA GLY A 96 24.67 -10.59 -6.04
C GLY A 96 23.70 -9.94 -5.08
N ILE A 97 23.11 -8.79 -5.43
CA ILE A 97 22.16 -8.05 -4.63
C ILE A 97 20.75 -8.52 -5.00
N TYR A 98 19.99 -8.91 -3.99
CA TYR A 98 18.60 -9.33 -4.13
C TYR A 98 17.64 -8.13 -4.23
N LEU A 99 16.42 -8.39 -4.66
CA LEU A 99 15.39 -7.39 -4.92
C LEU A 99 14.14 -7.64 -4.08
N HIS A 100 13.65 -6.59 -3.47
CA HIS A 100 12.31 -6.50 -2.89
C HIS A 100 11.50 -5.57 -3.79
N ILE A 101 10.38 -6.05 -4.33
CA ILE A 101 9.57 -5.32 -5.30
C ILE A 101 8.31 -4.79 -4.62
N ASP A 102 8.14 -3.47 -4.60
CA ASP A 102 6.87 -2.85 -4.22
C ASP A 102 5.99 -2.62 -5.45
N LEU A 103 4.70 -2.92 -5.33
CA LEU A 103 3.75 -2.72 -6.43
C LEU A 103 3.03 -1.38 -6.34
N LEU A 104 2.21 -1.16 -5.32
CA LEU A 104 1.50 0.10 -5.14
C LEU A 104 2.10 0.92 -4.00
N VAL A 105 2.67 2.07 -4.32
CA VAL A 105 3.23 2.99 -3.33
C VAL A 105 2.77 4.42 -3.53
N ALA A 106 3.03 5.00 -4.69
CA ALA A 106 2.80 6.42 -4.96
C ALA A 106 2.13 6.66 -6.33
N ARG A 107 1.53 5.64 -6.93
CA ARG A 107 0.83 5.76 -8.20
C ARG A 107 -0.35 6.72 -8.07
N ALA A 108 -0.45 7.67 -8.99
CA ALA A 108 -1.63 8.49 -9.16
C ALA A 108 -2.52 7.88 -10.25
N PHE A 109 -3.77 7.65 -9.92
CA PHE A 109 -4.80 7.24 -10.88
C PHE A 109 -5.50 8.50 -11.40
N ASN A 110 -5.56 8.66 -12.71
CA ASN A 110 -6.10 9.83 -13.35
C ASN A 110 -7.39 9.50 -14.12
N LYS A 111 -8.11 10.49 -14.56
CA LYS A 111 -9.36 10.33 -15.32
C LYS A 111 -9.20 9.39 -16.51
N GLU A 112 -8.11 9.52 -17.25
CA GLU A 112 -7.82 8.70 -18.43
C GLU A 112 -7.44 7.24 -18.08
N ASP A 113 -7.29 6.91 -16.79
CA ASP A 113 -7.23 5.54 -16.30
C ASP A 113 -8.64 4.89 -16.22
N GLY A 114 -9.69 5.66 -16.48
CA GLY A 114 -11.09 5.22 -16.40
C GLY A 114 -11.62 5.15 -14.97
N ILE A 115 -11.11 6.00 -14.06
CA ILE A 115 -11.69 6.16 -12.72
C ILE A 115 -13.02 6.91 -12.82
N GLU A 116 -13.99 6.50 -11.98
CA GLU A 116 -15.38 6.91 -12.19
C GLU A 116 -15.76 8.25 -11.57
N TYR A 117 -15.20 8.58 -10.40
CA TYR A 117 -15.80 9.61 -9.54
C TYR A 117 -14.97 10.87 -9.39
N SER A 118 -13.76 10.89 -9.88
CA SER A 118 -12.88 12.06 -9.78
C SER A 118 -11.91 12.13 -10.95
N ASP A 119 -11.30 13.29 -11.14
CA ASP A 119 -10.27 13.46 -12.16
C ASP A 119 -8.93 12.83 -11.75
N ARG A 120 -8.73 12.60 -10.44
CA ARG A 120 -7.51 12.00 -9.88
C ARG A 120 -7.76 11.33 -8.53
N VAL A 121 -7.14 10.17 -8.32
CA VAL A 121 -7.03 9.47 -7.04
C VAL A 121 -5.57 9.16 -6.79
N ASP A 122 -4.99 9.73 -5.75
CA ASP A 122 -3.63 9.42 -5.32
C ASP A 122 -3.62 8.12 -4.50
N SER A 123 -2.54 7.35 -4.59
CA SER A 123 -2.38 6.09 -3.87
C SER A 123 -2.37 6.26 -2.35
N CYS A 124 -2.00 7.47 -1.86
CA CYS A 124 -2.08 7.77 -0.43
C CYS A 124 -3.51 8.03 0.08
N THR A 125 -4.53 7.86 -0.76
CA THR A 125 -5.94 7.87 -0.36
C THR A 125 -6.39 6.58 0.33
N LYS A 126 -5.43 5.79 0.77
CA LYS A 126 -5.54 4.67 1.70
C LYS A 126 -6.46 3.54 1.22
N CYS A 127 -7.68 3.41 1.75
CA CYS A 127 -8.50 2.23 1.53
C CYS A 127 -9.17 2.15 0.14
N PHE A 128 -9.30 3.23 -0.62
CA PHE A 128 -10.07 3.20 -1.88
C PHE A 128 -9.49 2.26 -2.93
N PRO A 129 -8.14 2.22 -3.14
CA PRO A 129 -7.52 1.22 -4.01
C PRO A 129 -7.73 -0.23 -3.59
N MET A 130 -8.22 -0.48 -2.37
CA MET A 130 -8.54 -1.83 -1.87
C MET A 130 -10.01 -2.20 -2.05
N ILE A 131 -10.88 -1.23 -2.36
CA ILE A 131 -12.33 -1.38 -2.35
C ILE A 131 -12.93 -1.21 -3.75
N ASN A 132 -12.49 -0.20 -4.48
CA ASN A 132 -13.04 0.12 -5.79
C ASN A 132 -12.52 -0.84 -6.86
N GLU A 133 -13.44 -1.47 -7.60
CA GLU A 133 -13.12 -2.50 -8.60
C GLU A 133 -12.16 -1.98 -9.68
N ARG A 134 -12.40 -0.76 -10.18
CA ARG A 134 -11.53 -0.18 -11.21
C ARG A 134 -10.11 0.04 -10.71
N LEU A 135 -9.95 0.56 -9.50
CA LEU A 135 -8.64 0.76 -8.89
C LEU A 135 -7.91 -0.58 -8.63
N ILE A 136 -8.65 -1.62 -8.27
CA ILE A 136 -8.13 -2.99 -8.13
C ILE A 136 -7.64 -3.54 -9.49
N GLU A 137 -8.43 -3.37 -10.55
CA GLU A 137 -8.04 -3.79 -11.91
C GLU A 137 -6.75 -3.10 -12.39
N LEU A 138 -6.64 -1.80 -12.12
CA LEU A 138 -5.45 -1.02 -12.47
C LEU A 138 -4.20 -1.51 -11.73
N GLN A 139 -4.33 -1.91 -10.47
CA GLN A 139 -3.24 -2.51 -9.70
C GLN A 139 -2.83 -3.88 -10.28
N LYS A 140 -3.81 -4.72 -10.60
CA LYS A 140 -3.57 -6.03 -11.24
C LYS A 140 -2.87 -5.90 -12.59
N ASP A 141 -3.30 -4.96 -13.43
CA ASP A 141 -2.67 -4.74 -14.73
C ASP A 141 -1.21 -4.27 -14.60
N TYR A 142 -0.96 -3.32 -13.69
CA TYR A 142 0.41 -2.86 -13.40
C TYR A 142 1.28 -4.01 -12.89
N ALA A 143 0.80 -4.77 -11.91
CA ALA A 143 1.53 -5.91 -11.37
C ALA A 143 1.88 -6.93 -12.46
N ARG A 144 0.92 -7.27 -13.32
CA ARG A 144 1.12 -8.18 -14.45
C ARG A 144 2.16 -7.63 -15.43
N LYS A 145 2.02 -6.37 -15.84
CA LYS A 145 2.96 -5.73 -16.79
C LYS A 145 4.38 -5.68 -16.23
N LEU A 146 4.55 -5.30 -14.96
CA LEU A 146 5.87 -5.19 -14.34
C LEU A 146 6.51 -6.56 -14.11
N LEU A 147 5.78 -7.51 -13.55
CA LEU A 147 6.35 -8.78 -13.11
C LEU A 147 6.57 -9.77 -14.25
N LEU A 148 5.81 -9.67 -15.35
CA LEU A 148 5.94 -10.53 -16.52
C LEU A 148 6.76 -9.89 -17.66
N HIS A 149 7.17 -8.62 -17.53
CA HIS A 149 8.08 -8.00 -18.46
C HIS A 149 9.42 -8.74 -18.46
N VAL A 150 9.89 -9.15 -19.65
CA VAL A 150 11.20 -9.78 -19.79
C VAL A 150 12.26 -8.69 -19.88
N ASN A 151 13.07 -8.58 -18.86
CA ASN A 151 14.19 -7.65 -18.81
C ASN A 151 15.22 -8.01 -19.91
N PRO A 152 15.49 -7.12 -20.86
CA PRO A 152 16.39 -7.42 -22.00
C PRO A 152 17.86 -7.65 -21.60
N TYR A 153 18.27 -7.18 -20.42
CA TYR A 153 19.65 -7.35 -19.93
C TYR A 153 19.87 -8.65 -19.16
N THR A 154 18.82 -9.21 -18.54
CA THR A 154 18.90 -10.48 -17.77
C THR A 154 18.28 -11.65 -18.51
N GLY A 155 17.41 -11.40 -19.48
CA GLY A 155 16.61 -12.41 -20.20
C GLY A 155 15.52 -13.05 -19.33
N LEU A 156 15.21 -12.50 -18.14
CA LEU A 156 14.22 -13.03 -17.20
C LEU A 156 13.15 -12.00 -16.88
N ALA A 157 11.94 -12.47 -16.65
CA ALA A 157 10.90 -11.67 -16.02
C ALA A 157 11.10 -11.65 -14.50
N LEU A 158 10.68 -10.56 -13.82
CA LEU A 158 10.82 -10.46 -12.36
C LEU A 158 10.12 -11.62 -11.63
N ALA A 159 9.00 -12.12 -12.13
CA ALA A 159 8.29 -13.28 -11.58
C ALA A 159 9.10 -14.57 -11.59
N ASP A 160 10.06 -14.69 -12.50
CA ASP A 160 10.94 -15.87 -12.66
C ASP A 160 12.38 -15.60 -12.23
N ASP A 161 12.70 -14.35 -11.84
CA ASP A 161 14.06 -13.99 -11.48
C ASP A 161 14.41 -14.42 -10.05
N PRO A 162 15.39 -15.32 -9.85
CA PRO A 162 15.79 -15.77 -8.50
C PRO A 162 16.41 -14.67 -7.64
N ALA A 163 16.73 -13.50 -8.18
CA ALA A 163 17.16 -12.36 -7.40
C ALA A 163 16.00 -11.68 -6.67
N VAL A 164 14.75 -11.86 -7.09
CA VAL A 164 13.58 -11.35 -6.38
C VAL A 164 13.30 -12.24 -5.17
N ILE A 165 13.29 -11.65 -3.96
CA ILE A 165 13.06 -12.39 -2.71
C ILE A 165 11.64 -12.22 -2.17
N THR A 166 10.98 -11.11 -2.47
CA THR A 166 9.59 -10.84 -2.08
C THR A 166 8.95 -9.80 -2.98
N VAL A 167 7.63 -9.88 -3.06
CA VAL A 167 6.77 -8.88 -3.71
C VAL A 167 5.82 -8.33 -2.66
N GLN A 168 5.77 -7.01 -2.52
CA GLN A 168 4.85 -6.31 -1.63
C GLN A 168 3.68 -5.74 -2.42
N ILE A 169 2.45 -5.99 -1.97
CA ILE A 169 1.24 -5.55 -2.68
C ILE A 169 1.08 -4.04 -2.57
N ASN A 170 1.02 -3.51 -1.35
CA ASN A 170 0.84 -2.07 -1.08
C ASN A 170 1.84 -1.59 -0.04
N ASN A 171 2.21 -0.31 -0.11
CA ASN A 171 3.01 0.33 0.93
C ASN A 171 2.11 1.14 1.87
N GLU A 172 2.21 0.84 3.18
CA GLU A 172 1.56 1.61 4.25
C GLU A 172 0.04 1.82 4.05
N GLU A 173 -0.63 0.82 3.48
CA GLU A 173 -2.07 0.83 3.22
C GLU A 173 -2.82 -0.07 4.21
N SER A 174 -3.98 0.41 4.65
CA SER A 174 -4.90 -0.35 5.48
C SER A 174 -6.32 0.20 5.35
N ALA A 175 -7.31 -0.67 5.26
CA ALA A 175 -8.71 -0.28 5.28
C ALA A 175 -9.14 0.31 6.63
N ILE A 176 -8.44 -0.04 7.71
CA ILE A 176 -8.72 0.46 9.05
C ILE A 176 -8.27 1.93 9.19
N LYS A 177 -7.18 2.30 8.53
CA LYS A 177 -6.53 3.60 8.72
C LYS A 177 -7.02 4.71 7.77
N GLY A 178 -7.68 4.37 6.69
CA GLY A 178 -7.70 5.24 5.50
C GLY A 178 -8.92 6.10 5.26
N THR A 179 -10.05 5.85 5.92
CA THR A 179 -11.31 6.54 5.57
C THR A 179 -11.49 7.90 6.24
N ALA A 180 -10.87 8.12 7.39
CA ALA A 180 -11.04 9.33 8.17
C ALA A 180 -10.27 10.56 7.61
N GLU A 181 -9.09 10.32 7.04
CA GLU A 181 -8.21 11.41 6.61
C GLU A 181 -8.75 12.24 5.44
N LEU A 182 -9.77 11.74 4.72
CA LEU A 182 -10.24 12.30 3.46
C LEU A 182 -11.64 12.92 3.52
N GLU A 183 -12.18 13.10 4.71
CA GLU A 183 -13.53 13.63 4.87
C GLU A 183 -13.73 15.02 4.27
N HIS A 184 -12.69 15.85 4.33
CA HIS A 184 -12.72 17.21 3.82
C HIS A 184 -12.45 17.31 2.31
N VAL A 185 -12.21 16.20 1.62
CA VAL A 185 -11.89 16.17 0.20
C VAL A 185 -13.13 15.84 -0.61
N GLU A 186 -13.86 16.87 -1.05
CA GLU A 186 -15.15 16.74 -1.75
C GLU A 186 -15.12 15.77 -2.94
N HIS A 187 -14.06 15.78 -3.75
CA HIS A 187 -13.96 14.89 -4.92
C HIS A 187 -13.78 13.42 -4.54
N MET A 188 -13.46 13.08 -3.28
CA MET A 188 -13.36 11.72 -2.79
C MET A 188 -14.66 11.20 -2.15
N LYS A 189 -15.66 12.06 -2.00
CA LYS A 189 -16.95 11.71 -1.41
C LYS A 189 -17.63 10.47 -2.03
N PRO A 190 -17.65 10.27 -3.37
CA PRO A 190 -18.27 9.07 -3.94
C PRO A 190 -17.54 7.77 -3.55
N TYR A 191 -16.20 7.78 -3.42
CA TYR A 191 -15.45 6.63 -2.94
C TYR A 191 -15.76 6.32 -1.48
N ARG A 192 -15.91 7.34 -0.63
CA ARG A 192 -16.37 7.18 0.75
C ARG A 192 -17.77 6.56 0.82
N GLN A 193 -18.68 6.98 -0.06
CA GLN A 193 -20.01 6.39 -0.15
C GLN A 193 -19.96 4.91 -0.56
N GLU A 194 -19.00 4.52 -1.40
CA GLU A 194 -18.78 3.12 -1.74
C GLU A 194 -18.32 2.31 -0.50
N VAL A 195 -17.39 2.84 0.27
CA VAL A 195 -16.97 2.23 1.55
C VAL A 195 -18.15 2.12 2.50
N GLN A 196 -18.95 3.18 2.64
CA GLN A 196 -20.13 3.19 3.51
C GLN A 196 -21.17 2.14 3.08
N ARG A 197 -21.42 1.98 1.78
CA ARG A 197 -22.30 0.90 1.28
C ARG A 197 -21.80 -0.49 1.66
N LYS A 198 -20.49 -0.74 1.51
CA LYS A 198 -19.88 -2.03 1.92
C LYS A 198 -19.99 -2.25 3.42
N PHE A 199 -19.79 -1.22 4.24
CA PHE A 199 -19.95 -1.30 5.69
C PHE A 199 -21.39 -1.64 6.08
N ASN A 200 -22.38 -0.96 5.50
CA ASN A 200 -23.79 -1.25 5.75
C ASN A 200 -24.18 -2.68 5.34
N HIS A 201 -23.67 -3.16 4.22
CA HIS A 201 -23.85 -4.54 3.81
C HIS A 201 -23.22 -5.53 4.82
N PHE A 202 -22.02 -5.25 5.31
CA PHE A 202 -21.37 -6.04 6.35
C PHE A 202 -22.23 -6.10 7.63
N LEU A 203 -22.79 -4.97 8.05
CA LEU A 203 -23.68 -4.91 9.21
C LEU A 203 -24.94 -5.74 9.02
N LEU A 204 -25.57 -5.69 7.83
CA LEU A 204 -26.73 -6.55 7.49
C LEU A 204 -26.37 -8.03 7.50
N MET A 205 -25.22 -8.42 6.96
CA MET A 205 -24.76 -9.81 7.03
C MET A 205 -24.58 -10.28 8.47
N LYS A 206 -24.14 -9.40 9.36
CA LYS A 206 -23.86 -9.74 10.76
C LYS A 206 -25.11 -9.76 11.64
N TYR A 207 -25.98 -8.77 11.47
CA TYR A 207 -27.11 -8.53 12.37
C TYR A 207 -28.49 -8.84 11.76
N ASP A 208 -28.57 -8.96 10.45
CA ASP A 208 -29.78 -9.27 9.70
C ASP A 208 -30.82 -8.14 9.68
N THR A 209 -31.05 -7.44 10.82
CA THR A 209 -32.03 -6.36 10.92
C THR A 209 -31.49 -5.14 11.68
N ARG A 210 -32.11 -3.97 11.41
CA ARG A 210 -31.81 -2.72 12.11
C ARG A 210 -32.02 -2.86 13.63
N GLU A 211 -33.05 -3.58 14.05
CA GLU A 211 -33.40 -3.75 15.47
C GLU A 211 -32.32 -4.55 16.19
N LYS A 212 -31.81 -5.64 15.62
CA LYS A 212 -30.69 -6.41 16.19
C LYS A 212 -29.41 -5.59 16.25
N LEU A 213 -29.12 -4.81 15.21
CA LEU A 213 -28.00 -3.88 15.21
C LEU A 213 -28.14 -2.83 16.33
N LYS A 214 -29.32 -2.23 16.48
CA LYS A 214 -29.62 -1.26 17.54
C LYS A 214 -29.43 -1.86 18.92
N GLU A 215 -29.93 -3.08 19.15
CA GLU A 215 -29.74 -3.80 20.40
C GLU A 215 -28.25 -4.04 20.69
N ALA A 216 -27.48 -4.53 19.70
CA ALA A 216 -26.05 -4.79 19.84
C ALA A 216 -25.21 -3.53 20.11
N TRP A 217 -25.60 -2.40 19.53
CA TRP A 217 -24.92 -1.12 19.72
C TRP A 217 -25.45 -0.29 20.90
N THR A 218 -26.36 -0.84 21.70
CA THR A 218 -26.82 -0.19 22.91
C THR A 218 -25.85 -0.45 24.07
N PHE A 219 -25.32 0.62 24.65
CA PHE A 219 -24.42 0.59 25.80
C PHE A 219 -24.94 1.53 26.88
N ASP A 220 -25.01 1.05 28.11
CA ASP A 220 -25.57 1.78 29.25
C ASP A 220 -26.97 2.38 28.98
N GLY A 221 -27.81 1.66 28.22
CA GLY A 221 -29.16 2.09 27.87
C GLY A 221 -29.26 3.14 26.77
N VAL A 222 -28.12 3.54 26.19
CA VAL A 222 -28.04 4.50 25.07
C VAL A 222 -27.63 3.76 23.79
N SER A 223 -28.40 3.92 22.70
CA SER A 223 -28.06 3.36 21.41
C SER A 223 -27.04 4.25 20.70
N ALA A 224 -25.98 3.64 20.20
CA ALA A 224 -25.04 4.30 19.31
C ALA A 224 -25.55 4.39 17.86
N LEU A 225 -26.58 3.60 17.49
CA LEU A 225 -27.26 3.74 16.21
C LEU A 225 -28.19 4.95 16.25
N GLN A 226 -27.96 5.93 15.37
CA GLN A 226 -28.77 7.15 15.33
C GLN A 226 -30.15 6.87 14.72
N GLU A 227 -31.12 7.75 14.96
CA GLU A 227 -32.50 7.57 14.46
C GLU A 227 -32.59 7.58 12.93
N ASP A 228 -31.73 8.34 12.28
CA ASP A 228 -31.61 8.48 10.82
C ASP A 228 -30.67 7.46 10.19
N GLU A 229 -30.09 6.54 10.98
CA GLU A 229 -29.24 5.47 10.50
C GLU A 229 -30.01 4.15 10.31
N ASN A 230 -29.91 3.58 9.11
CA ASN A 230 -30.47 2.27 8.77
C ASN A 230 -29.54 1.54 7.80
N PRO A 231 -29.05 0.33 8.12
CA PRO A 231 -28.18 -0.41 7.22
C PRO A 231 -28.88 -0.84 5.92
N GLU A 232 -30.21 -0.97 5.90
CA GLU A 232 -30.97 -1.37 4.71
C GLU A 232 -30.94 -0.32 3.60
N ASP A 233 -30.86 0.97 3.94
CA ASP A 233 -30.74 2.08 3.00
C ASP A 233 -29.32 2.66 2.90
N CYS A 234 -28.33 1.97 3.49
CA CYS A 234 -26.93 2.36 3.49
C CYS A 234 -26.65 3.69 4.21
N SER A 235 -27.47 4.11 5.17
CA SER A 235 -27.34 5.38 5.88
C SER A 235 -26.50 5.30 7.16
N VAL A 236 -26.11 4.11 7.63
CA VAL A 236 -25.20 3.98 8.76
C VAL A 236 -23.84 4.56 8.38
N ARG A 237 -23.47 5.64 9.08
CA ARG A 237 -22.26 6.40 8.79
C ARG A 237 -21.02 5.68 9.30
N ILE A 238 -19.99 5.74 8.49
CA ILE A 238 -18.64 5.55 8.94
C ILE A 238 -18.26 6.84 9.65
N THR A 239 -18.09 6.79 10.96
CA THR A 239 -17.85 7.98 11.77
C THR A 239 -16.45 8.51 11.58
N GLU A 240 -16.33 9.83 11.67
CA GLU A 240 -15.09 10.58 11.54
C GLU A 240 -14.13 10.28 12.68
N GLY A 241 -12.85 10.27 12.39
CA GLY A 241 -11.80 10.24 13.41
C GLY A 241 -11.48 8.87 14.03
N ASP A 242 -12.31 7.89 13.79
CA ASP A 242 -12.27 6.64 14.55
C ASP A 242 -11.43 5.53 13.91
N PHE A 243 -10.96 5.73 12.67
CA PHE A 243 -10.03 4.81 12.00
C PHE A 243 -8.55 5.07 12.32
N VAL A 244 -8.26 6.24 12.83
CA VAL A 244 -6.91 6.53 13.27
C VAL A 244 -6.80 6.07 14.71
N GLN A 245 -6.36 4.85 14.94
CA GLN A 245 -5.74 4.57 16.23
C GLN A 245 -4.63 5.61 16.42
N PRO A 246 -4.69 6.45 17.46
CA PRO A 246 -3.54 7.26 17.79
C PRO A 246 -2.33 6.32 17.90
N VAL A 247 -1.23 6.68 17.27
CA VAL A 247 0.02 5.90 17.33
C VAL A 247 0.42 5.56 18.76
N ASN A 248 -0.15 6.29 19.74
CA ASN A 248 0.10 6.17 21.16
C ASN A 248 -1.01 5.48 21.95
N ASP A 249 -2.12 5.06 21.30
CA ASP A 249 -3.19 4.29 21.95
C ASP A 249 -3.37 2.94 21.25
N PRO A 250 -2.66 1.89 21.69
CA PRO A 250 -2.73 0.57 21.09
C PRO A 250 -4.09 -0.12 21.26
N MET A 251 -4.94 0.39 22.13
CA MET A 251 -6.30 -0.14 22.37
C MET A 251 -7.38 0.62 21.58
N GLY A 252 -7.06 1.83 21.08
CA GLY A 252 -8.03 2.72 20.46
C GLY A 252 -9.05 3.28 21.44
N SER A 253 -9.64 4.42 21.13
CA SER A 253 -10.74 4.98 21.93
C SER A 253 -12.05 4.75 21.20
N TRP A 254 -12.99 4.07 21.83
CA TRP A 254 -14.36 3.92 21.34
C TRP A 254 -15.30 5.05 21.79
N GLU A 255 -14.78 6.01 22.56
CA GLU A 255 -15.58 7.08 23.18
C GLU A 255 -16.35 7.91 22.16
N GLY A 256 -15.73 8.20 21.00
CA GLY A 256 -16.39 8.92 19.90
C GLY A 256 -17.53 8.16 19.22
N MET A 257 -17.56 6.82 19.35
CA MET A 257 -18.61 5.97 18.75
C MET A 257 -19.77 5.68 19.70
N ASN A 258 -19.68 6.11 20.94
CA ASN A 258 -20.68 5.89 21.99
C ASN A 258 -21.05 4.41 22.26
N SER A 259 -20.30 3.45 21.74
CA SER A 259 -20.52 2.02 21.96
C SER A 259 -19.27 1.20 21.63
N PRO A 260 -18.82 0.34 22.56
CA PRO A 260 -17.74 -0.62 22.28
C PRO A 260 -18.07 -1.55 21.12
N ALA A 261 -19.34 -1.93 20.95
CA ALA A 261 -19.79 -2.82 19.89
C ALA A 261 -19.73 -2.14 18.52
N ARG A 262 -20.14 -0.87 18.41
CA ARG A 262 -20.00 -0.10 17.17
C ARG A 262 -18.54 0.00 16.75
N TYR A 263 -17.64 0.28 17.69
CA TYR A 263 -16.20 0.32 17.44
C TYR A 263 -15.66 -1.05 17.00
N ALA A 264 -16.05 -2.13 17.69
CA ALA A 264 -15.63 -3.48 17.35
C ALA A 264 -16.06 -3.89 15.94
N ASP A 265 -17.29 -3.58 15.54
CA ASP A 265 -17.80 -3.86 14.18
C ASP A 265 -17.05 -3.11 13.11
N TYR A 266 -16.65 -1.92 13.43
CA TYR A 266 -15.86 -1.10 12.55
C TYR A 266 -14.46 -1.67 12.31
N MET A 267 -13.79 -2.07 13.39
CA MET A 267 -12.49 -2.73 13.31
C MET A 267 -12.60 -4.07 12.58
N GLU A 268 -13.66 -4.84 12.83
CA GLU A 268 -13.92 -6.12 12.15
C GLU A 268 -14.17 -5.93 10.65
N PHE A 269 -14.90 -4.88 10.27
CA PHE A 269 -15.07 -4.52 8.87
C PHE A 269 -13.73 -4.18 8.21
N GLY A 270 -12.88 -3.39 8.85
CA GLY A 270 -11.54 -3.09 8.32
C GLY A 270 -10.68 -4.33 8.16
N ILE A 271 -10.71 -5.25 9.13
CA ILE A 271 -10.04 -6.56 9.03
C ILE A 271 -10.59 -7.36 7.84
N PHE A 272 -11.91 -7.40 7.68
CA PHE A 272 -12.56 -8.11 6.58
C PHE A 272 -12.10 -7.57 5.22
N ILE A 273 -12.11 -6.26 5.02
CA ILE A 273 -11.65 -5.62 3.76
C ILE A 273 -10.16 -5.91 3.51
N ASN A 274 -9.30 -5.75 4.52
CA ASN A 274 -7.88 -6.05 4.39
C ASN A 274 -7.66 -7.49 3.91
N ARG A 275 -8.28 -8.46 4.57
CA ARG A 275 -8.12 -9.88 4.25
C ARG A 275 -8.67 -10.22 2.86
N GLU A 276 -9.87 -9.75 2.53
CA GLU A 276 -10.48 -9.97 1.21
C GLU A 276 -9.58 -9.45 0.09
N PHE A 277 -9.11 -8.21 0.22
CA PHE A 277 -8.26 -7.58 -0.78
C PHE A 277 -6.90 -8.28 -0.90
N TYR A 278 -6.19 -8.48 0.20
CA TYR A 278 -4.85 -9.06 0.15
C TYR A 278 -4.86 -10.53 -0.28
N GLN A 279 -5.84 -11.30 0.14
CA GLN A 279 -5.98 -12.68 -0.32
C GLN A 279 -6.30 -12.74 -1.82
N MET A 280 -7.18 -11.87 -2.30
CA MET A 280 -7.50 -11.74 -3.72
C MET A 280 -6.26 -11.36 -4.54
N MET A 281 -5.50 -10.36 -4.09
CA MET A 281 -4.28 -9.92 -4.78
C MET A 281 -3.19 -10.99 -4.72
N LYS A 282 -2.97 -11.65 -3.59
CA LYS A 282 -2.03 -12.77 -3.46
C LYS A 282 -2.37 -13.92 -4.43
N ASN A 283 -3.64 -14.33 -4.48
CA ASN A 283 -4.10 -15.35 -5.41
C ASN A 283 -3.89 -14.94 -6.86
N TYR A 284 -4.14 -13.67 -7.19
CA TYR A 284 -3.88 -13.13 -8.52
C TYR A 284 -2.38 -13.20 -8.87
N LEU A 285 -1.50 -12.75 -7.98
CA LEU A 285 -0.04 -12.78 -8.20
C LEU A 285 0.46 -14.21 -8.42
N HIS A 286 0.00 -15.17 -7.64
CA HIS A 286 0.31 -16.60 -7.87
C HIS A 286 -0.21 -17.09 -9.22
N SER A 287 -1.43 -16.67 -9.61
CA SER A 287 -2.03 -17.07 -10.90
C SER A 287 -1.25 -16.58 -12.13
N ILE A 288 -0.55 -15.47 -12.01
CA ILE A 288 0.33 -14.94 -13.06
C ILE A 288 1.77 -15.46 -12.98
N GLY A 289 2.07 -16.36 -12.05
CA GLY A 289 3.35 -17.08 -11.99
C GLY A 289 4.32 -16.62 -10.91
N VAL A 290 3.96 -15.66 -10.05
CA VAL A 290 4.82 -15.24 -8.92
C VAL A 290 4.99 -16.40 -7.94
N LYS A 291 6.25 -16.78 -7.66
CA LYS A 291 6.60 -17.94 -6.80
C LYS A 291 7.29 -17.53 -5.50
N VAL A 292 7.67 -16.27 -5.39
CA VAL A 292 8.35 -15.75 -4.19
C VAL A 292 7.33 -15.40 -3.12
N PRO A 293 7.74 -15.31 -1.85
CA PRO A 293 6.88 -14.85 -0.76
C PRO A 293 6.24 -13.51 -1.06
N ILE A 294 4.97 -13.38 -0.72
CA ILE A 294 4.18 -12.17 -0.93
C ILE A 294 3.93 -11.51 0.43
N ASN A 295 4.31 -10.24 0.50
CA ASN A 295 4.00 -9.33 1.60
C ASN A 295 2.76 -8.50 1.24
N THR A 296 1.91 -8.23 2.21
CA THR A 296 0.68 -7.44 2.01
C THR A 296 0.96 -5.95 2.09
N SER A 297 1.27 -5.45 3.27
CA SER A 297 1.62 -4.06 3.57
C SER A 297 2.59 -4.03 4.76
N ASN A 298 3.12 -2.86 5.09
CA ASN A 298 4.20 -2.71 6.05
C ASN A 298 3.99 -1.60 7.08
N LEU A 299 2.77 -1.12 7.25
CA LEU A 299 2.39 -0.26 8.35
C LEU A 299 1.26 -0.93 9.12
N LEU A 300 1.59 -1.37 10.33
CA LEU A 300 0.64 -2.04 11.20
C LEU A 300 0.17 -1.05 12.27
N GLY A 301 -1.08 -0.61 12.13
CA GLY A 301 -1.72 0.36 13.02
C GLY A 301 -2.26 -0.23 14.32
N GLY A 302 -1.90 -1.49 14.65
CA GLY A 302 -2.34 -2.16 15.86
C GLY A 302 -2.70 -3.63 15.63
N ALA A 303 -3.30 -4.27 16.63
CA ALA A 303 -3.63 -5.70 16.61
C ALA A 303 -4.59 -6.09 15.47
N ALA A 304 -5.54 -5.21 15.14
CA ALA A 304 -6.49 -5.44 14.06
C ALA A 304 -5.80 -5.47 12.68
N ASP A 305 -4.85 -4.56 12.42
CA ASP A 305 -4.06 -4.59 11.21
C ASP A 305 -3.17 -5.83 11.14
N VAL A 306 -2.49 -6.18 12.23
CA VAL A 306 -1.71 -7.43 12.29
C VAL A 306 -2.57 -8.63 11.90
N TYR A 307 -3.79 -8.71 12.41
CA TYR A 307 -4.72 -9.78 12.06
C TYR A 307 -5.22 -9.68 10.60
N GLY A 308 -5.48 -8.47 10.12
CA GLY A 308 -5.88 -8.20 8.73
C GLY A 308 -4.81 -8.59 7.70
N HIS A 309 -3.54 -8.57 8.08
CA HIS A 309 -2.39 -8.94 7.25
C HIS A 309 -1.89 -10.38 7.46
N SER A 310 -2.51 -11.16 8.35
CA SER A 310 -2.02 -12.48 8.78
C SER A 310 -1.96 -13.54 7.66
N ASP A 311 -2.62 -13.32 6.53
CA ASP A 311 -2.57 -14.21 5.36
C ASP A 311 -1.33 -13.98 4.46
N ALA A 312 -0.46 -13.02 4.79
CA ALA A 312 0.81 -12.79 4.12
C ALA A 312 1.79 -13.97 4.30
N ASP A 313 2.67 -14.19 3.32
CA ASP A 313 3.76 -15.15 3.47
C ASP A 313 4.90 -14.59 4.34
N VAL A 314 5.04 -13.26 4.34
CA VAL A 314 6.00 -12.50 5.12
C VAL A 314 5.28 -11.30 5.73
N MET A 315 5.49 -11.09 7.02
CA MET A 315 5.03 -9.88 7.72
C MET A 315 6.16 -8.87 7.76
N GLU A 316 5.85 -7.64 7.38
CA GLU A 316 6.77 -6.51 7.40
C GLU A 316 6.15 -5.36 8.20
N ASN A 317 6.98 -4.58 8.88
CA ASN A 317 6.53 -3.37 9.55
C ASN A 317 7.58 -2.27 9.45
N ASN A 318 7.16 -1.10 9.00
CA ASN A 318 7.98 0.11 9.05
C ASN A 318 8.02 0.61 10.49
N SER A 319 9.23 0.71 11.03
CA SER A 319 9.47 1.24 12.37
C SER A 319 10.42 2.42 12.29
N TYR A 320 10.04 3.53 12.91
CA TYR A 320 10.81 4.76 12.88
C TYR A 320 11.25 5.13 14.30
N PHE A 321 12.56 5.16 14.52
CA PHE A 321 13.13 5.83 15.69
C PHE A 321 13.32 7.30 15.33
N ASN A 322 12.59 8.22 15.93
CA ASN A 322 12.60 9.62 15.59
C ASN A 322 12.39 9.84 14.08
N HIS A 323 11.17 9.78 13.64
CA HIS A 323 10.81 10.07 12.26
C HIS A 323 11.43 11.43 11.87
N PRO A 324 12.18 11.52 10.76
CA PRO A 324 12.72 12.80 10.33
C PRO A 324 11.55 13.72 9.97
N LEU A 325 11.21 14.61 10.90
CA LEU A 325 10.29 15.70 10.62
C LEU A 325 11.06 16.70 9.75
N LEU A 326 10.55 16.98 8.57
CA LEU A 326 11.04 18.03 7.67
C LEU A 326 10.70 19.41 8.27
N LEU A 327 11.20 19.70 9.46
CA LEU A 327 11.08 21.00 10.06
C LEU A 327 12.34 21.82 9.70
N PRO A 328 12.19 23.09 9.26
CA PRO A 328 13.31 23.91 8.77
C PRO A 328 14.47 24.11 9.72
N ASP A 329 14.26 23.88 11.03
CA ASP A 329 15.22 24.25 12.09
C ASP A 329 15.90 23.06 12.78
N MET A 330 15.77 21.83 12.26
CA MET A 330 16.35 20.67 12.94
C MET A 330 17.70 20.26 12.34
N ASN A 331 18.77 20.72 12.97
CA ASN A 331 20.18 20.30 12.73
C ASN A 331 20.47 18.85 13.23
N ASN A 332 19.47 17.99 13.36
CA ASN A 332 19.66 16.64 13.87
C ASN A 332 19.55 15.62 12.75
N THR A 333 20.61 14.88 12.52
CA THR A 333 20.67 13.71 11.66
C THR A 333 19.89 12.57 12.32
N TYR A 334 18.70 12.27 11.84
CA TYR A 334 17.94 11.12 12.32
C TYR A 334 18.21 9.90 11.43
N LEU A 335 18.51 8.78 12.05
CA LEU A 335 18.60 7.50 11.39
C LEU A 335 17.22 6.85 11.43
N SER A 336 16.57 6.73 10.27
CA SER A 336 15.43 5.84 10.11
C SER A 336 15.97 4.42 9.90
N LEU A 337 15.65 3.51 10.81
CA LEU A 337 15.94 2.08 10.65
C LEU A 337 14.65 1.40 10.22
N ILE A 338 14.64 0.88 9.01
CA ILE A 338 13.60 -0.03 8.54
C ILE A 338 14.09 -1.44 8.88
N HIS A 339 13.34 -2.15 9.71
CA HIS A 339 13.57 -3.57 9.96
C HIS A 339 12.70 -4.36 8.97
N ILE A 340 13.37 -5.06 8.08
CA ILE A 340 12.77 -6.06 7.20
C ILE A 340 12.86 -7.42 7.88
#